data_df6b6f4dea2fac6504fe30ab3d0daffc
#
_entry.id   df6b6f4dea2fac6504fe30ab3d0daffc
#
_cell.length_a   1.000
_cell.length_b   1.000
_cell.length_c   1.000
_cell.angle_alpha   90.00
_cell.angle_beta   90.00
_cell.angle_gamma   90.00
#
_symmetry.space_group_name_H-M   'P 1'
#
loop_
_entity.id
_entity.type
_entity.pdbx_description
1 polymer ?
#
loop_
_entity_poly.entity_id
_entity_poly.type
_entity_poly.pdbx_seq_one_letter_code
_entity_poly.pdbx_strand_id
1 'polypeptide(L)'
;MILLFLPVLGLAVVHYLVAIRRYGILSPDGLFVVCQLLMLYGTLRLINPASDTEVFYGQLMAAAIALYIGASLVTYLWVKHSEAASAKPRVTYSAYRVSLVRPTPTILAVVVISIVVTAAYFTAVGYSAFIEGLRGQLNGLPADIATLRLESYAGNAYFFPGYVNQFKNVILPSLALVLVVWSFSRGGLLARVASIALSAVALLALMATGQRGALVLFLLTVMVYTFLHNRRRLPRAALLVPVVIGLPLMLLSTYVLARSAGSTESPIRAAMNDLFARFINDNQVSGLAAFNYTSGSPVRNGGEWLDGLAGVLPGNRGSTLSAEVFYTMYGSTRGTSPPSLWGSIHYNVDTMGLILIAALLGVLLQLLTQRTMRAASYNSLELVGFSGVTVVLGTWMAGGLETPLNVGLVAYLGLWYWGSRTSSGQRHLSRRSTALTRRPLPRPAFAGMVTGLAYAPRHSSRLRYGTWRP
;
A
#
# COMPACT_ATOMS: atom_id res chain seq x y z
N MET A 1 -30.33 -9.88 -0.22
CA MET A 1 -28.92 -9.72 -0.70
C MET A 1 -27.91 -9.64 0.45
N ILE A 2 -28.13 -8.83 1.50
CA ILE A 2 -27.19 -8.70 2.64
C ILE A 2 -26.87 -10.05 3.31
N LEU A 3 -27.78 -11.01 3.27
CA LEU A 3 -27.54 -12.38 3.81
C LEU A 3 -26.35 -13.09 3.13
N LEU A 4 -26.00 -12.76 1.88
CA LEU A 4 -24.81 -13.28 1.22
C LEU A 4 -23.49 -12.83 1.87
N PHE A 5 -23.53 -11.73 2.61
CA PHE A 5 -22.36 -11.24 3.35
C PHE A 5 -21.99 -12.15 4.53
N LEU A 6 -22.97 -12.76 5.19
CA LEU A 6 -22.74 -13.53 6.41
C LEU A 6 -21.82 -14.75 6.23
N PRO A 7 -22.00 -15.62 5.21
CA PRO A 7 -21.08 -16.75 5.02
C PRO A 7 -19.67 -16.28 4.62
N VAL A 8 -19.55 -15.23 3.82
CA VAL A 8 -18.22 -14.66 3.46
C VAL A 8 -17.54 -14.06 4.68
N LEU A 9 -18.29 -13.34 5.52
CA LEU A 9 -17.78 -12.81 6.79
C LEU A 9 -17.36 -13.95 7.73
N GLY A 10 -18.15 -15.02 7.85
CA GLY A 10 -17.81 -16.21 8.64
C GLY A 10 -16.49 -16.82 8.19
N LEU A 11 -16.30 -17.01 6.88
CA LEU A 11 -15.05 -17.51 6.29
C LEU A 11 -13.88 -16.55 6.57
N ALA A 12 -14.09 -15.25 6.46
CA ALA A 12 -13.07 -14.24 6.76
C ALA A 12 -12.68 -14.22 8.25
N VAL A 13 -13.63 -14.45 9.17
CA VAL A 13 -13.34 -14.60 10.60
C VAL A 13 -12.47 -15.82 10.85
N VAL A 14 -12.80 -16.98 10.24
CA VAL A 14 -11.95 -18.19 10.32
C VAL A 14 -10.54 -17.89 9.79
N HIS A 15 -10.45 -17.26 8.63
CA HIS A 15 -9.17 -16.87 8.04
C HIS A 15 -8.38 -15.90 8.92
N TYR A 16 -9.05 -14.93 9.52
CA TYR A 16 -8.43 -14.04 10.49
C TYR A 16 -7.83 -14.80 11.67
N LEU A 17 -8.59 -15.69 12.31
CA LEU A 17 -8.15 -16.44 13.48
C LEU A 17 -6.97 -17.38 13.17
N VAL A 18 -6.96 -17.99 11.99
CA VAL A 18 -5.96 -18.98 11.58
C VAL A 18 -4.69 -18.35 11.01
N ALA A 19 -4.83 -17.41 10.07
CA ALA A 19 -3.73 -16.84 9.29
C ALA A 19 -3.43 -15.37 9.60
N ILE A 20 -4.41 -14.49 9.47
CA ILE A 20 -4.20 -13.03 9.56
C ILE A 20 -3.74 -12.61 10.95
N ARG A 21 -4.30 -13.18 12.02
CA ARG A 21 -3.90 -12.90 13.40
C ARG A 21 -2.40 -13.07 13.63
N ARG A 22 -1.78 -14.00 12.90
CA ARG A 22 -0.34 -14.26 13.00
C ARG A 22 0.52 -13.17 12.35
N TYR A 23 0.05 -12.60 11.25
CA TYR A 23 0.80 -11.62 10.46
C TYR A 23 0.33 -10.18 10.70
N GLY A 24 -0.89 -10.01 11.21
CA GLY A 24 -1.56 -8.72 11.41
C GLY A 24 -2.40 -8.31 10.19
N ILE A 25 -3.38 -7.45 10.42
CA ILE A 25 -4.28 -6.92 9.38
C ILE A 25 -3.51 -6.11 8.31
N LEU A 26 -2.41 -5.47 8.71
CA LEU A 26 -1.56 -4.68 7.79
C LEU A 26 -0.59 -5.56 6.98
N SER A 27 -0.89 -6.83 6.79
CA SER A 27 -0.24 -7.70 5.82
C SER A 27 -0.91 -7.59 4.45
N PRO A 28 -0.25 -7.95 3.33
CA PRO A 28 -0.86 -7.91 1.99
C PRO A 28 -2.20 -8.62 1.92
N ASP A 29 -2.26 -9.85 2.41
CA ASP A 29 -3.47 -10.68 2.45
C ASP A 29 -4.53 -10.11 3.42
N GLY A 30 -4.12 -9.69 4.62
CA GLY A 30 -5.04 -9.15 5.63
C GLY A 30 -5.71 -7.86 5.20
N LEU A 31 -4.94 -6.92 4.62
CA LEU A 31 -5.47 -5.66 4.13
C LEU A 31 -6.42 -5.87 2.94
N PHE A 32 -6.07 -6.79 2.03
CA PHE A 32 -6.92 -7.14 0.89
C PHE A 32 -8.27 -7.70 1.35
N VAL A 33 -8.29 -8.67 2.27
CA VAL A 33 -9.55 -9.22 2.81
C VAL A 33 -10.43 -8.13 3.41
N VAL A 34 -9.87 -7.23 4.23
CA VAL A 34 -10.64 -6.14 4.84
C VAL A 34 -11.24 -5.24 3.77
N CYS A 35 -10.46 -4.84 2.76
CA CYS A 35 -10.95 -3.98 1.68
C CYS A 35 -12.03 -4.68 0.84
N GLN A 36 -11.87 -5.97 0.53
CA GLN A 36 -12.87 -6.73 -0.21
C GLN A 36 -14.18 -6.92 0.57
N LEU A 37 -14.11 -7.11 1.90
CA LEU A 37 -15.31 -7.17 2.73
C LEU A 37 -16.06 -5.83 2.75
N LEU A 38 -15.35 -4.71 2.81
CA LEU A 38 -15.95 -3.37 2.71
C LEU A 38 -16.62 -3.17 1.35
N MET A 39 -15.97 -3.59 0.26
CA MET A 39 -16.55 -3.54 -1.08
C MET A 39 -17.82 -4.38 -1.18
N LEU A 40 -17.76 -5.64 -0.74
CA LEU A 40 -18.92 -6.54 -0.78
C LEU A 40 -20.10 -5.97 0.02
N TYR A 41 -19.83 -5.53 1.26
CA TYR A 41 -20.88 -4.96 2.12
C TYR A 41 -21.56 -3.76 1.47
N GLY A 42 -20.77 -2.81 0.94
CA GLY A 42 -21.31 -1.61 0.28
C GLY A 42 -22.09 -1.96 -0.98
N THR A 43 -21.57 -2.86 -1.83
CA THR A 43 -22.26 -3.31 -3.06
C THR A 43 -23.60 -3.97 -2.74
N LEU A 44 -23.63 -4.91 -1.80
CA LEU A 44 -24.86 -5.63 -1.44
C LEU A 44 -25.97 -4.73 -0.86
N ARG A 45 -25.60 -3.54 -0.34
CA ARG A 45 -26.57 -2.53 0.09
C ARG A 45 -27.18 -1.74 -1.06
N LEU A 46 -26.47 -1.61 -2.16
CA LEU A 46 -26.86 -0.79 -3.31
C LEU A 46 -27.63 -1.57 -4.36
N ILE A 47 -27.48 -2.90 -4.40
CA ILE A 47 -28.13 -3.78 -5.38
C ILE A 47 -29.65 -3.65 -5.30
N ASN A 48 -30.28 -3.42 -6.46
CA ASN A 48 -31.72 -3.55 -6.63
C ASN A 48 -32.10 -5.04 -6.73
N PRO A 49 -32.89 -5.58 -5.77
CA PRO A 49 -33.28 -6.99 -5.78
C PRO A 49 -34.15 -7.40 -7.00
N ALA A 50 -34.76 -6.43 -7.69
CA ALA A 50 -35.55 -6.69 -8.88
C ALA A 50 -34.71 -6.75 -10.17
N SER A 51 -33.41 -6.46 -10.12
CA SER A 51 -32.49 -6.54 -11.25
C SER A 51 -31.69 -7.83 -11.21
N ASP A 52 -31.95 -8.77 -12.10
CA ASP A 52 -31.21 -10.04 -12.18
C ASP A 52 -29.71 -9.81 -12.39
N THR A 53 -29.34 -8.81 -13.18
CA THR A 53 -27.94 -8.43 -13.46
C THR A 53 -27.22 -8.00 -12.18
N GLU A 54 -27.86 -7.14 -11.37
CA GLU A 54 -27.26 -6.65 -10.13
C GLU A 54 -27.20 -7.75 -9.05
N VAL A 55 -28.23 -8.59 -8.99
CA VAL A 55 -28.26 -9.77 -8.09
C VAL A 55 -27.14 -10.73 -8.48
N PHE A 56 -26.97 -11.02 -9.77
CA PHE A 56 -25.86 -11.84 -10.26
C PHE A 56 -24.50 -11.23 -9.92
N TYR A 57 -24.32 -9.91 -10.07
CA TYR A 57 -23.09 -9.24 -9.69
C TYR A 57 -22.74 -9.40 -8.21
N GLY A 58 -23.75 -9.25 -7.32
CA GLY A 58 -23.56 -9.46 -5.88
C GLY A 58 -23.15 -10.89 -5.54
N GLN A 59 -23.74 -11.89 -6.19
CA GLN A 59 -23.41 -13.30 -6.03
C GLN A 59 -22.00 -13.60 -6.54
N LEU A 60 -21.66 -13.09 -7.71
CA LEU A 60 -20.34 -13.23 -8.34
C LEU A 60 -19.25 -12.67 -7.43
N MET A 61 -19.45 -11.46 -6.91
CA MET A 61 -18.50 -10.82 -5.99
C MET A 61 -18.35 -11.63 -4.70
N ALA A 62 -19.44 -12.08 -4.10
CA ALA A 62 -19.41 -12.89 -2.87
C ALA A 62 -18.66 -14.21 -3.10
N ALA A 63 -18.92 -14.90 -4.24
CA ALA A 63 -18.24 -16.13 -4.61
C ALA A 63 -16.73 -15.91 -4.85
N ALA A 64 -16.35 -14.85 -5.59
CA ALA A 64 -14.96 -14.53 -5.86
C ALA A 64 -14.17 -14.26 -4.57
N ILE A 65 -14.75 -13.49 -3.64
CA ILE A 65 -14.11 -13.19 -2.36
C ILE A 65 -14.01 -14.45 -1.49
N ALA A 66 -15.04 -15.29 -1.45
CA ALA A 66 -15.01 -16.55 -0.73
C ALA A 66 -13.93 -17.50 -1.29
N LEU A 67 -13.80 -17.61 -2.61
CA LEU A 67 -12.76 -18.38 -3.28
C LEU A 67 -11.36 -17.86 -2.98
N TYR A 68 -11.19 -16.54 -3.03
CA TYR A 68 -9.95 -15.89 -2.64
C TYR A 68 -9.54 -16.27 -1.21
N ILE A 69 -10.47 -16.08 -0.25
CA ILE A 69 -10.20 -16.37 1.18
C ILE A 69 -9.93 -17.88 1.37
N GLY A 70 -10.69 -18.74 0.71
CA GLY A 70 -10.49 -20.20 0.74
C GLY A 70 -9.11 -20.61 0.22
N ALA A 71 -8.71 -20.10 -0.94
CA ALA A 71 -7.40 -20.37 -1.54
C ALA A 71 -6.25 -19.83 -0.68
N SER A 72 -6.40 -18.63 -0.11
CA SER A 72 -5.44 -18.06 0.82
C SER A 72 -5.29 -18.93 2.08
N LEU A 73 -6.40 -19.37 2.69
CA LEU A 73 -6.40 -20.24 3.86
C LEU A 73 -5.74 -21.60 3.58
N VAL A 74 -6.09 -22.25 2.47
CA VAL A 74 -5.48 -23.51 2.03
C VAL A 74 -3.98 -23.34 1.84
N THR A 75 -3.55 -22.26 1.17
CA THR A 75 -2.13 -21.95 0.97
C THR A 75 -1.41 -21.76 2.30
N TYR A 76 -2.02 -21.04 3.24
CA TYR A 76 -1.47 -20.89 4.58
C TYR A 76 -1.25 -22.22 5.28
N LEU A 77 -2.26 -23.10 5.27
CA LEU A 77 -2.20 -24.42 5.92
C LEU A 77 -1.17 -25.32 5.24
N TRP A 78 -1.13 -25.33 3.92
CA TRP A 78 -0.16 -26.10 3.15
C TRP A 78 1.29 -25.72 3.46
N VAL A 79 1.61 -24.42 3.43
CA VAL A 79 2.96 -23.94 3.77
C VAL A 79 3.30 -24.20 5.23
N LYS A 80 2.33 -24.05 6.15
CA LYS A 80 2.52 -24.37 7.57
C LYS A 80 2.84 -25.86 7.78
N HIS A 81 2.15 -26.75 7.08
CA HIS A 81 2.38 -28.20 7.12
C HIS A 81 3.77 -28.56 6.56
N SER A 82 4.11 -28.03 5.39
CA SER A 82 5.41 -28.21 4.75
C SER A 82 6.58 -27.76 5.62
N GLU A 83 6.42 -26.68 6.40
CA GLU A 83 7.44 -26.21 7.36
C GLU A 83 7.56 -27.10 8.60
N ALA A 84 6.45 -27.67 9.06
CA ALA A 84 6.47 -28.60 10.18
C ALA A 84 7.24 -29.88 9.84
N ALA A 85 7.17 -30.31 8.58
CA ALA A 85 7.92 -31.43 8.05
C ALA A 85 9.41 -31.12 7.80
N SER A 86 9.77 -29.84 7.68
CA SER A 86 11.13 -29.38 7.45
C SER A 86 11.77 -29.00 8.79
N ALA A 87 12.83 -29.69 9.21
CA ALA A 87 13.57 -29.45 10.46
C ALA A 87 14.28 -28.08 10.54
N LYS A 88 13.93 -27.11 9.70
CA LYS A 88 14.52 -25.76 9.73
C LYS A 88 14.05 -24.97 10.95
N PRO A 89 14.96 -24.37 11.71
CA PRO A 89 14.59 -23.59 12.87
C PRO A 89 13.66 -22.43 12.50
N ARG A 90 12.50 -22.37 13.15
CA ARG A 90 11.55 -21.25 12.99
C ARG A 90 12.26 -19.95 13.38
N VAL A 91 12.33 -19.01 12.45
CA VAL A 91 12.79 -17.65 12.76
C VAL A 91 11.82 -17.05 13.78
N THR A 92 12.25 -16.98 15.03
CA THR A 92 11.47 -16.34 16.09
C THR A 92 11.44 -14.83 15.85
N TYR A 93 10.27 -14.21 15.93
CA TYR A 93 10.07 -12.77 15.72
C TYR A 93 10.93 -11.84 16.62
N SER A 94 11.53 -12.38 17.69
CA SER A 94 12.47 -11.65 18.55
C SER A 94 13.76 -11.24 17.85
N ALA A 95 14.12 -11.89 16.75
CA ALA A 95 15.35 -11.64 15.98
C ALA A 95 15.16 -10.65 14.81
N TYR A 96 13.94 -10.15 14.57
CA TYR A 96 13.67 -9.21 13.48
C TYR A 96 14.41 -7.87 13.70
N ARG A 97 15.19 -7.47 12.71
CA ARG A 97 16.00 -6.24 12.77
C ARG A 97 15.74 -5.40 11.52
N VAL A 98 15.55 -4.10 11.71
CA VAL A 98 15.54 -3.12 10.63
C VAL A 98 16.86 -2.35 10.66
N SER A 99 17.62 -2.41 9.58
CA SER A 99 18.83 -1.60 9.42
C SER A 99 18.47 -0.28 8.70
N LEU A 100 18.94 0.83 9.24
CA LEU A 100 18.74 2.14 8.62
C LEU A 100 19.73 2.32 7.46
N VAL A 101 19.21 2.65 6.29
CA VAL A 101 20.03 2.99 5.13
C VAL A 101 20.55 4.42 5.29
N ARG A 102 21.85 4.60 5.12
CA ARG A 102 22.47 5.94 5.07
C ARG A 102 22.16 6.60 3.74
N PRO A 103 22.02 7.92 3.69
CA PRO A 103 21.89 8.64 2.44
C PRO A 103 23.20 8.46 1.61
N THR A 104 23.08 7.73 0.51
CA THR A 104 24.16 7.56 -0.46
C THR A 104 24.01 8.60 -1.56
N PRO A 105 25.06 8.93 -2.32
CA PRO A 105 24.95 9.80 -3.49
C PRO A 105 23.87 9.35 -4.47
N THR A 106 23.71 8.03 -4.65
CA THR A 106 22.66 7.46 -5.51
C THR A 106 21.25 7.76 -4.98
N ILE A 107 20.99 7.63 -3.67
CA ILE A 107 19.69 7.98 -3.08
C ILE A 107 19.41 9.47 -3.27
N LEU A 108 20.41 10.33 -3.00
CA LEU A 108 20.26 11.77 -3.17
C LEU A 108 20.04 12.15 -4.65
N ALA A 109 20.74 11.51 -5.58
CA ALA A 109 20.52 11.72 -7.01
C ALA A 109 19.08 11.35 -7.43
N VAL A 110 18.53 10.22 -6.97
CA VAL A 110 17.15 9.82 -7.26
C VAL A 110 16.14 10.80 -6.63
N VAL A 111 16.41 11.34 -5.45
CA VAL A 111 15.60 12.40 -4.83
C VAL A 111 15.60 13.65 -5.70
N VAL A 112 16.79 14.12 -6.14
CA VAL A 112 16.91 15.30 -7.00
C VAL A 112 16.19 15.07 -8.33
N ILE A 113 16.40 13.92 -8.98
CA ILE A 113 15.68 13.56 -10.21
C ILE A 113 14.17 13.60 -9.99
N SER A 114 13.68 13.04 -8.88
CA SER A 114 12.24 13.05 -8.56
C SER A 114 11.69 14.46 -8.38
N ILE A 115 12.44 15.36 -7.75
CA ILE A 115 12.07 16.78 -7.61
C ILE A 115 12.06 17.46 -8.97
N VAL A 116 13.10 17.26 -9.78
CA VAL A 116 13.21 17.85 -11.13
C VAL A 116 12.08 17.38 -12.04
N VAL A 117 11.79 16.07 -12.07
CA VAL A 117 10.68 15.51 -12.85
C VAL A 117 9.33 16.10 -12.37
N THR A 118 9.14 16.23 -11.07
CA THR A 118 7.92 16.81 -10.50
C THR A 118 7.78 18.30 -10.87
N ALA A 119 8.87 19.07 -10.77
CA ALA A 119 8.88 20.49 -11.13
C ALA A 119 8.65 20.68 -12.64
N ALA A 120 9.33 19.90 -13.49
CA ALA A 120 9.14 19.92 -14.94
C ALA A 120 7.69 19.63 -15.33
N TYR A 121 7.06 18.65 -14.66
CA TYR A 121 5.65 18.34 -14.87
C TYR A 121 4.75 19.56 -14.60
N PHE A 122 4.86 20.20 -13.43
CA PHE A 122 4.02 21.35 -13.10
C PHE A 122 4.34 22.57 -13.95
N THR A 123 5.57 22.71 -14.41
CA THR A 123 5.96 23.76 -15.38
C THR A 123 5.32 23.50 -16.75
N ALA A 124 5.29 22.24 -17.20
CA ALA A 124 4.69 21.88 -18.48
C ALA A 124 3.15 22.00 -18.46
N VAL A 125 2.51 21.62 -17.35
CA VAL A 125 1.05 21.78 -17.14
C VAL A 125 0.67 23.25 -16.96
N GLY A 126 1.57 24.09 -16.43
CA GLY A 126 1.38 25.52 -16.21
C GLY A 126 0.60 25.88 -14.94
N TYR A 127 0.03 24.90 -14.23
CA TYR A 127 -0.73 25.14 -12.99
C TYR A 127 -0.67 23.94 -12.04
N SER A 128 -1.11 24.15 -10.81
CA SER A 128 -1.43 23.10 -9.84
C SER A 128 -2.91 23.19 -9.48
N ALA A 129 -3.66 22.12 -9.76
CA ALA A 129 -5.11 22.10 -9.48
C ALA A 129 -5.41 22.37 -7.99
N PHE A 130 -4.55 21.96 -7.08
CA PHE A 130 -4.69 22.24 -5.66
C PHE A 130 -4.49 23.73 -5.35
N ILE A 131 -3.47 24.36 -5.93
CA ILE A 131 -3.19 25.81 -5.70
C ILE A 131 -4.28 26.65 -6.32
N GLU A 132 -4.74 26.34 -7.54
CA GLU A 132 -5.84 27.06 -8.17
C GLU A 132 -7.15 26.90 -7.40
N GLY A 133 -7.43 25.71 -6.88
CA GLY A 133 -8.56 25.48 -6.00
C GLY A 133 -8.48 26.31 -4.70
N LEU A 134 -7.29 26.38 -4.09
CA LEU A 134 -7.08 27.19 -2.89
C LEU A 134 -7.27 28.69 -3.18
N ARG A 135 -6.71 29.18 -4.29
CA ARG A 135 -6.91 30.57 -4.74
C ARG A 135 -8.38 30.88 -5.01
N GLY A 136 -9.09 29.97 -5.68
CA GLY A 136 -10.52 30.11 -5.95
C GLY A 136 -11.35 30.22 -4.69
N GLN A 137 -11.07 29.39 -3.67
CA GLN A 137 -11.75 29.47 -2.37
C GLN A 137 -11.44 30.78 -1.63
N LEU A 138 -10.20 31.23 -1.64
CA LEU A 138 -9.80 32.48 -0.98
C LEU A 138 -10.38 33.71 -1.65
N ASN A 139 -10.56 33.71 -2.98
CA ASN A 139 -11.07 34.82 -3.74
C ASN A 139 -12.60 34.81 -3.95
N GLY A 140 -13.29 33.76 -3.42
CA GLY A 140 -14.73 33.60 -3.60
C GLY A 140 -15.15 33.24 -5.05
N LEU A 141 -14.19 32.85 -5.91
CA LEU A 141 -14.39 32.46 -7.30
C LEU A 141 -14.02 30.98 -7.44
N PRO A 142 -14.97 30.04 -7.26
CA PRO A 142 -14.67 28.63 -7.34
C PRO A 142 -14.18 28.25 -8.75
N ALA A 143 -12.92 27.83 -8.85
CA ALA A 143 -12.38 27.27 -10.08
C ALA A 143 -13.01 25.90 -10.39
N ASP A 144 -13.19 25.57 -11.67
CA ASP A 144 -13.62 24.22 -12.08
C ASP A 144 -12.46 23.22 -11.91
N ILE A 145 -12.24 22.80 -10.66
CA ILE A 145 -11.15 21.90 -10.28
C ILE A 145 -11.30 20.52 -10.95
N ALA A 146 -12.52 20.10 -11.26
CA ALA A 146 -12.73 18.82 -11.94
C ALA A 146 -12.11 18.83 -13.34
N THR A 147 -12.35 19.89 -14.10
CA THR A 147 -11.74 20.09 -15.44
C THR A 147 -10.22 20.26 -15.33
N LEU A 148 -9.72 21.11 -14.42
CA LEU A 148 -8.26 21.30 -14.22
C LEU A 148 -7.56 19.97 -13.88
N ARG A 149 -8.18 19.15 -13.05
CA ARG A 149 -7.65 17.82 -12.75
C ARG A 149 -7.62 16.92 -13.97
N LEU A 150 -8.72 16.86 -14.73
CA LEU A 150 -8.81 16.01 -15.92
C LEU A 150 -7.77 16.43 -16.96
N GLU A 151 -7.62 17.72 -17.21
CA GLU A 151 -6.63 18.26 -18.13
C GLU A 151 -5.20 17.95 -17.69
N SER A 152 -4.91 18.01 -16.37
CA SER A 152 -3.60 17.64 -15.83
C SER A 152 -3.30 16.14 -15.94
N TYR A 153 -4.32 15.28 -16.13
CA TYR A 153 -4.16 13.83 -16.22
C TYR A 153 -4.22 13.28 -17.64
N ALA A 154 -5.07 13.84 -18.49
CA ALA A 154 -5.40 13.30 -19.81
C ALA A 154 -5.40 14.39 -20.89
N GLY A 155 -5.11 15.63 -20.53
CA GLY A 155 -5.09 16.76 -21.48
C GLY A 155 -3.84 16.79 -22.35
N ASN A 156 -3.87 17.64 -23.38
CA ASN A 156 -2.76 17.82 -24.32
C ASN A 156 -1.46 18.34 -23.64
N ALA A 157 -1.55 18.91 -22.45
CA ALA A 157 -0.42 19.38 -21.65
C ALA A 157 0.24 18.26 -20.82
N TYR A 158 -0.30 17.06 -20.85
CA TYR A 158 0.18 15.97 -20.01
C TYR A 158 1.43 15.32 -20.59
N PHE A 159 2.56 15.59 -19.97
CA PHE A 159 3.86 15.07 -20.34
C PHE A 159 4.11 13.72 -19.64
N PHE A 160 4.12 12.60 -20.37
CA PHE A 160 4.39 11.25 -19.89
C PHE A 160 3.58 10.82 -18.64
N PRO A 161 2.28 10.53 -18.81
CA PRO A 161 1.32 10.35 -17.72
C PRO A 161 1.72 9.37 -16.61
N GLY A 162 1.97 8.14 -16.89
CA GLY A 162 2.25 7.11 -15.88
C GLY A 162 3.56 7.33 -15.13
N TYR A 163 4.60 7.80 -15.82
CA TYR A 163 5.97 7.88 -15.29
C TYR A 163 6.13 8.99 -14.25
N VAL A 164 5.61 10.17 -14.53
CA VAL A 164 5.68 11.30 -13.58
C VAL A 164 5.02 10.95 -12.26
N ASN A 165 3.89 10.24 -12.30
CA ASN A 165 3.19 9.80 -11.10
C ASN A 165 4.02 8.80 -10.28
N GLN A 166 4.83 7.94 -10.91
CA GLN A 166 5.75 7.07 -10.18
C GLN A 166 6.79 7.87 -9.38
N PHE A 167 7.38 8.92 -9.99
CA PHE A 167 8.33 9.78 -9.29
C PHE A 167 7.66 10.61 -8.20
N LYS A 168 6.58 11.30 -8.54
CA LYS A 168 5.88 12.26 -7.67
C LYS A 168 5.13 11.59 -6.52
N ASN A 169 4.38 10.51 -6.80
CA ASN A 169 3.47 9.90 -5.82
C ASN A 169 4.11 8.74 -5.05
N VAL A 170 5.20 8.15 -5.55
CA VAL A 170 5.80 6.95 -4.98
C VAL A 170 7.25 7.17 -4.56
N ILE A 171 8.14 7.46 -5.51
CA ILE A 171 9.59 7.48 -5.25
C ILE A 171 9.95 8.63 -4.29
N LEU A 172 9.53 9.85 -4.60
CA LEU A 172 9.84 11.03 -3.78
C LEU A 172 9.33 10.91 -2.33
N PRO A 173 8.05 10.60 -2.06
CA PRO A 173 7.57 10.47 -0.68
C PRO A 173 8.16 9.25 0.04
N SER A 174 8.44 8.15 -0.67
CA SER A 174 9.09 6.97 -0.08
C SER A 174 10.52 7.26 0.37
N LEU A 175 11.30 7.94 -0.45
CA LEU A 175 12.68 8.33 -0.10
C LEU A 175 12.68 9.40 0.99
N ALA A 176 11.73 10.35 0.97
CA ALA A 176 11.56 11.31 2.05
C ALA A 176 11.32 10.60 3.40
N LEU A 177 10.44 9.58 3.44
CA LEU A 177 10.20 8.78 4.64
C LEU A 177 11.47 8.07 5.13
N VAL A 178 12.23 7.43 4.23
CA VAL A 178 13.49 6.76 4.58
C VAL A 178 14.51 7.75 5.16
N LEU A 179 14.63 8.93 4.55
CA LEU A 179 15.57 9.98 4.99
C LEU A 179 15.13 10.62 6.32
N VAL A 180 13.83 10.81 6.56
CA VAL A 180 13.30 11.26 7.86
C VAL A 180 13.68 10.25 8.95
N VAL A 181 13.36 8.98 8.77
CA VAL A 181 13.65 7.94 9.77
C VAL A 181 15.15 7.86 10.07
N TRP A 182 16.00 7.97 9.03
CA TRP A 182 17.44 7.99 9.20
C TRP A 182 17.91 9.25 9.94
N SER A 183 17.45 10.45 9.54
CA SER A 183 17.90 11.74 10.08
C SER A 183 17.56 11.89 11.56
N PHE A 184 16.35 11.47 11.96
CA PHE A 184 15.94 11.51 13.37
C PHE A 184 16.65 10.47 14.23
N SER A 185 17.08 9.35 13.63
CA SER A 185 17.77 8.29 14.38
C SER A 185 19.29 8.49 14.47
N ARG A 186 19.93 9.07 13.46
CA ARG A 186 21.40 9.14 13.32
C ARG A 186 21.92 10.44 12.74
N GLY A 187 21.06 11.33 12.24
CA GLY A 187 21.46 12.58 11.61
C GLY A 187 21.64 13.73 12.60
N GLY A 188 22.42 14.72 12.20
CA GLY A 188 22.52 16.01 12.89
C GLY A 188 21.32 16.92 12.60
N LEU A 189 21.33 18.12 13.21
CA LEU A 189 20.23 19.09 13.06
C LEU A 189 19.95 19.46 11.59
N LEU A 190 20.99 19.73 10.81
CA LEU A 190 20.85 20.06 9.38
C LEU A 190 20.17 18.95 8.59
N ALA A 191 20.53 17.67 8.85
CA ALA A 191 19.89 16.54 8.18
C ALA A 191 18.40 16.40 8.57
N ARG A 192 18.02 16.72 9.81
CA ARG A 192 16.62 16.72 10.25
C ARG A 192 15.83 17.83 9.57
N VAL A 193 16.36 19.04 9.55
CA VAL A 193 15.72 20.18 8.86
C VAL A 193 15.55 19.88 7.37
N ALA A 194 16.60 19.40 6.69
CA ALA A 194 16.54 19.04 5.28
C ALA A 194 15.51 17.93 5.00
N SER A 195 15.44 16.91 5.86
CA SER A 195 14.46 15.82 5.68
C SER A 195 13.02 16.25 5.95
N ILE A 196 12.79 17.19 6.87
CA ILE A 196 11.46 17.80 7.08
C ILE A 196 11.06 18.63 5.86
N ALA A 197 11.97 19.47 5.35
CA ALA A 197 11.72 20.26 4.13
C ALA A 197 11.41 19.35 2.92
N LEU A 198 12.18 18.27 2.74
CA LEU A 198 11.91 17.28 1.70
C LEU A 198 10.53 16.61 1.87
N SER A 199 10.13 16.31 3.10
CA SER A 199 8.80 15.74 3.39
C SER A 199 7.68 16.72 3.06
N ALA A 200 7.86 18.01 3.35
CA ALA A 200 6.91 19.06 2.96
C ALA A 200 6.77 19.15 1.43
N VAL A 201 7.90 19.12 0.70
CA VAL A 201 7.90 19.09 -0.77
C VAL A 201 7.18 17.84 -1.29
N ALA A 202 7.43 16.67 -0.71
CA ALA A 202 6.76 15.42 -1.10
C ALA A 202 5.24 15.47 -0.84
N LEU A 203 4.79 15.99 0.30
CA LEU A 203 3.37 16.16 0.62
C LEU A 203 2.69 17.16 -0.32
N LEU A 204 3.34 18.30 -0.61
CA LEU A 204 2.85 19.25 -1.61
C LEU A 204 2.74 18.62 -2.99
N ALA A 205 3.73 17.82 -3.41
CA ALA A 205 3.70 17.10 -4.68
C ALA A 205 2.54 16.10 -4.76
N LEU A 206 2.24 15.39 -3.66
CA LEU A 206 1.10 14.47 -3.56
C LEU A 206 -0.25 15.18 -3.70
N MET A 207 -0.37 16.38 -3.13
CA MET A 207 -1.61 17.16 -3.15
C MET A 207 -1.79 17.99 -4.42
N ALA A 208 -0.71 18.39 -5.07
CA ALA A 208 -0.69 19.41 -6.11
C ALA A 208 -1.59 19.11 -7.33
N THR A 209 -1.84 17.84 -7.66
CA THR A 209 -2.80 17.43 -8.70
C THR A 209 -4.25 17.33 -8.21
N GLY A 210 -4.51 17.63 -6.93
CA GLY A 210 -5.85 17.47 -6.34
C GLY A 210 -6.30 16.02 -6.17
N GLN A 211 -5.40 15.03 -6.31
CA GLN A 211 -5.70 13.60 -6.06
C GLN A 211 -5.54 13.25 -4.60
N ARG A 212 -6.64 12.95 -3.93
CA ARG A 212 -6.61 12.47 -2.55
C ARG A 212 -6.10 11.04 -2.42
N GLY A 213 -6.32 10.21 -3.45
CA GLY A 213 -5.93 8.81 -3.44
C GLY A 213 -4.43 8.59 -3.21
N ALA A 214 -3.57 9.38 -3.85
CA ALA A 214 -2.11 9.29 -3.67
C ALA A 214 -1.69 9.59 -2.22
N LEU A 215 -2.30 10.60 -1.59
CA LEU A 215 -2.05 10.92 -0.18
C LEU A 215 -2.50 9.79 0.76
N VAL A 216 -3.70 9.23 0.54
CA VAL A 216 -4.22 8.09 1.34
C VAL A 216 -3.29 6.89 1.24
N LEU A 217 -2.89 6.51 0.02
CA LEU A 217 -1.98 5.38 -0.20
C LEU A 217 -0.62 5.61 0.46
N PHE A 218 -0.10 6.83 0.41
CA PHE A 218 1.14 7.16 1.11
C PHE A 218 1.00 7.07 2.63
N LEU A 219 -0.08 7.60 3.22
CA LEU A 219 -0.34 7.50 4.66
C LEU A 219 -0.48 6.04 5.11
N LEU A 220 -1.19 5.22 4.34
CA LEU A 220 -1.25 3.77 4.59
C LEU A 220 0.13 3.12 4.47
N THR A 221 0.94 3.54 3.50
CA THR A 221 2.34 3.07 3.36
C THR A 221 3.17 3.42 4.59
N VAL A 222 3.03 4.64 5.13
CA VAL A 222 3.66 5.05 6.40
C VAL A 222 3.17 4.18 7.56
N MET A 223 1.88 3.87 7.63
CA MET A 223 1.33 2.99 8.68
C MET A 223 1.91 1.58 8.60
N VAL A 224 1.91 0.96 7.41
CA VAL A 224 2.48 -0.38 7.20
C VAL A 224 3.97 -0.38 7.48
N TYR A 225 4.70 0.63 6.98
CA TYR A 225 6.12 0.81 7.28
C TYR A 225 6.39 0.87 8.78
N THR A 226 5.64 1.71 9.50
CA THR A 226 5.82 1.89 10.94
C THR A 226 5.46 0.62 11.73
N PHE A 227 4.40 -0.08 11.32
CA PHE A 227 4.02 -1.37 11.88
C PHE A 227 5.14 -2.40 11.74
N LEU A 228 5.71 -2.52 10.55
CA LEU A 228 6.81 -3.45 10.30
C LEU A 228 8.10 -3.01 10.97
N HIS A 229 8.41 -1.71 10.94
CA HIS A 229 9.60 -1.16 11.58
C HIS A 229 9.63 -1.43 13.09
N ASN A 230 8.48 -1.34 13.75
CA ASN A 230 8.31 -1.57 15.18
C ASN A 230 7.94 -3.02 15.53
N ARG A 231 8.46 -3.99 14.79
CA ARG A 231 8.26 -5.42 15.07
C ARG A 231 6.78 -5.83 15.13
N ARG A 232 5.99 -5.29 14.22
CA ARG A 232 4.54 -5.51 14.10
C ARG A 232 3.72 -5.00 15.27
N ARG A 233 4.19 -3.96 15.91
CA ARG A 233 3.43 -3.18 16.87
C ARG A 233 3.20 -1.80 16.29
N LEU A 234 1.98 -1.32 16.34
CA LEU A 234 1.69 0.07 16.03
C LEU A 234 1.87 0.87 17.32
N PRO A 235 2.92 1.67 17.45
CA PRO A 235 3.04 2.56 18.58
C PRO A 235 1.90 3.59 18.49
N ARG A 236 1.37 4.02 19.64
CA ARG A 236 0.27 5.01 19.68
C ARG A 236 0.61 6.28 18.89
N ALA A 237 1.87 6.71 18.94
CA ALA A 237 2.36 7.83 18.14
C ALA A 237 2.19 7.62 16.62
N ALA A 238 2.31 6.39 16.10
CA ALA A 238 2.13 6.11 14.68
C ALA A 238 0.65 6.17 14.23
N LEU A 239 -0.29 5.95 15.14
CA LEU A 239 -1.71 6.16 14.89
C LEU A 239 -2.07 7.65 14.87
N LEU A 240 -1.28 8.49 15.55
CA LEU A 240 -1.49 9.94 15.52
C LEU A 240 -1.08 10.58 14.18
N VAL A 241 -0.11 10.02 13.46
CA VAL A 241 0.34 10.58 12.17
C VAL A 241 -0.80 10.69 11.15
N PRO A 242 -1.57 9.63 10.82
CA PRO A 242 -2.70 9.77 9.90
C PRO A 242 -3.82 10.66 10.46
N VAL A 243 -3.99 10.74 11.79
CA VAL A 243 -5.02 11.60 12.42
C VAL A 243 -4.59 13.06 12.43
N VAL A 244 -3.37 13.35 12.90
CA VAL A 244 -2.90 14.74 13.11
C VAL A 244 -2.43 15.40 11.81
N ILE A 245 -1.87 14.61 10.89
CA ILE A 245 -1.35 15.13 9.61
C ILE A 245 -2.29 14.75 8.47
N GLY A 246 -2.66 13.48 8.37
CA GLY A 246 -3.42 12.93 7.25
C GLY A 246 -4.84 13.49 7.19
N LEU A 247 -5.59 13.45 8.29
CA LEU A 247 -6.96 13.93 8.31
C LEU A 247 -7.09 15.42 7.99
N PRO A 248 -6.31 16.35 8.59
CA PRO A 248 -6.35 17.76 8.19
C PRO A 248 -5.99 17.99 6.72
N LEU A 249 -4.98 17.29 6.18
CA LEU A 249 -4.63 17.39 4.76
C LEU A 249 -5.73 16.86 3.84
N MET A 250 -6.42 15.79 4.23
CA MET A 250 -7.56 15.26 3.49
C MET A 250 -8.76 16.21 3.54
N LEU A 251 -9.06 16.78 4.71
CA LEU A 251 -10.12 17.77 4.87
C LEU A 251 -9.82 19.04 4.06
N LEU A 252 -8.57 19.55 4.14
CA LEU A 252 -8.12 20.67 3.33
C LEU A 252 -8.25 20.37 1.83
N SER A 253 -7.81 19.22 1.38
CA SER A 253 -7.97 18.81 -0.02
C SER A 253 -9.45 18.71 -0.44
N THR A 254 -10.33 18.23 0.43
CA THR A 254 -11.79 18.17 0.16
C THR A 254 -12.39 19.57 0.07
N TYR A 255 -12.03 20.45 0.98
CA TYR A 255 -12.46 21.86 0.98
C TYR A 255 -11.99 22.58 -0.30
N VAL A 256 -10.71 22.46 -0.62
CA VAL A 256 -10.10 23.09 -1.81
C VAL A 256 -10.74 22.60 -3.11
N LEU A 257 -11.16 21.33 -3.15
CA LEU A 257 -11.82 20.74 -4.33
C LEU A 257 -13.29 21.14 -4.46
N ALA A 258 -13.81 22.04 -3.62
CA ALA A 258 -15.16 22.59 -3.64
C ALA A 258 -16.30 21.56 -3.73
N ARG A 259 -16.07 20.31 -3.29
CA ARG A 259 -17.08 19.24 -3.34
C ARG A 259 -18.21 19.42 -2.35
N SER A 260 -18.02 20.30 -1.39
CA SER A 260 -19.05 20.72 -0.43
C SER A 260 -19.78 22.02 -0.85
N ALA A 261 -19.48 22.57 -2.02
CA ALA A 261 -20.14 23.77 -2.52
C ALA A 261 -21.64 23.49 -2.72
N GLY A 262 -22.48 24.21 -1.99
CA GLY A 262 -23.95 24.03 -2.00
C GLY A 262 -24.51 23.21 -0.83
N SER A 263 -23.69 22.62 0.06
CA SER A 263 -24.20 22.00 1.26
C SER A 263 -24.50 23.03 2.35
N THR A 264 -25.63 22.91 3.03
CA THR A 264 -26.00 23.70 4.23
C THR A 264 -25.25 23.26 5.48
N GLU A 265 -24.45 22.18 5.38
CA GLU A 265 -23.66 21.63 6.47
C GLU A 265 -22.35 22.39 6.67
N SER A 266 -21.77 22.27 7.87
CA SER A 266 -20.43 22.82 8.10
C SER A 266 -19.41 22.17 7.16
N PRO A 267 -18.39 22.91 6.66
CA PRO A 267 -17.40 22.38 5.70
C PRO A 267 -16.69 21.13 6.18
N ILE A 268 -16.43 21.00 7.50
CA ILE A 268 -15.78 19.84 8.10
C ILE A 268 -16.71 18.62 8.03
N ARG A 269 -17.98 18.79 8.37
CA ARG A 269 -18.96 17.69 8.35
C ARG A 269 -19.21 17.21 6.93
N ALA A 270 -19.38 18.12 5.98
CA ALA A 270 -19.51 17.80 4.57
C ALA A 270 -18.27 17.07 4.03
N ALA A 271 -17.07 17.49 4.40
CA ALA A 271 -15.82 16.82 4.01
C ALA A 271 -15.69 15.41 4.64
N MET A 272 -16.10 15.25 5.89
CA MET A 272 -16.12 13.92 6.55
C MET A 272 -17.13 13.01 5.88
N ASN A 273 -18.34 13.49 5.60
CA ASN A 273 -19.39 12.72 4.91
C ASN A 273 -18.91 12.28 3.49
N ASP A 274 -18.28 13.17 2.73
CA ASP A 274 -17.70 12.83 1.41
C ASP A 274 -16.60 11.77 1.52
N LEU A 275 -15.76 11.81 2.55
CA LEU A 275 -14.74 10.78 2.78
C LEU A 275 -15.37 9.42 3.09
N PHE A 276 -16.34 9.37 4.01
CA PHE A 276 -17.03 8.13 4.34
C PHE A 276 -17.83 7.57 3.17
N ALA A 277 -18.56 8.44 2.43
CA ALA A 277 -19.29 8.04 1.25
C ALA A 277 -18.39 7.37 0.21
N ARG A 278 -17.18 7.90 -0.01
CA ARG A 278 -16.23 7.30 -0.94
C ARG A 278 -15.79 5.89 -0.58
N PHE A 279 -15.59 5.62 0.69
CA PHE A 279 -15.16 4.28 1.12
C PHE A 279 -16.31 3.26 1.06
N ILE A 280 -17.55 3.68 1.30
CA ILE A 280 -18.67 2.77 1.49
C ILE A 280 -19.65 2.77 0.30
N ASN A 281 -19.71 3.85 -0.48
CA ASN A 281 -20.69 4.00 -1.56
C ASN A 281 -20.08 4.25 -2.94
N ASP A 282 -19.23 5.26 -3.11
CA ASP A 282 -18.84 5.76 -4.43
C ASP A 282 -18.15 4.72 -5.32
N ASN A 283 -17.21 3.95 -4.75
CA ASN A 283 -16.52 2.89 -5.48
C ASN A 283 -17.50 1.75 -5.84
N GLN A 284 -18.46 1.49 -4.96
CA GLN A 284 -19.45 0.42 -5.15
C GLN A 284 -20.50 0.82 -6.18
N VAL A 285 -20.98 2.06 -6.15
CA VAL A 285 -21.86 2.62 -7.20
C VAL A 285 -21.16 2.58 -8.55
N SER A 286 -19.90 3.01 -8.60
CA SER A 286 -19.09 2.96 -9.82
C SER A 286 -18.92 1.53 -10.34
N GLY A 287 -18.60 0.59 -9.46
CA GLY A 287 -18.45 -0.83 -9.81
C GLY A 287 -19.74 -1.46 -10.31
N LEU A 288 -20.88 -1.14 -9.68
CA LEU A 288 -22.20 -1.64 -10.07
C LEU A 288 -22.62 -1.06 -11.43
N ALA A 289 -22.45 0.24 -11.65
CA ALA A 289 -22.74 0.89 -12.92
C ALA A 289 -21.87 0.34 -14.07
N ALA A 290 -20.58 0.11 -13.79
CA ALA A 290 -19.69 -0.50 -14.78
C ALA A 290 -20.12 -1.93 -15.12
N PHE A 291 -20.54 -2.72 -14.13
CA PHE A 291 -21.04 -4.07 -14.36
C PHE A 291 -22.33 -4.07 -15.20
N ASN A 292 -23.29 -3.19 -14.86
CA ASN A 292 -24.51 -3.02 -15.66
C ASN A 292 -24.20 -2.60 -17.10
N TYR A 293 -23.25 -1.68 -17.29
CA TYR A 293 -22.81 -1.23 -18.61
C TYR A 293 -22.20 -2.36 -19.45
N THR A 294 -21.41 -3.23 -18.83
CA THR A 294 -20.69 -4.32 -19.52
C THR A 294 -21.48 -5.62 -19.62
N SER A 295 -22.60 -5.78 -18.89
CA SER A 295 -23.35 -7.03 -18.80
C SER A 295 -23.91 -7.55 -20.13
N GLY A 296 -24.20 -6.65 -21.09
CA GLY A 296 -24.64 -7.00 -22.46
C GLY A 296 -23.50 -7.12 -23.49
N SER A 297 -22.27 -6.90 -23.09
CA SER A 297 -21.12 -6.87 -23.99
C SER A 297 -20.43 -8.24 -24.06
N PRO A 298 -19.81 -8.60 -25.20
CA PRO A 298 -19.02 -9.82 -25.29
C PRO A 298 -17.77 -9.73 -24.40
N VAL A 299 -17.33 -10.89 -23.92
CA VAL A 299 -16.09 -11.03 -23.12
C VAL A 299 -14.89 -10.53 -23.91
N ARG A 300 -14.06 -9.69 -23.30
CA ARG A 300 -12.96 -8.99 -23.97
C ARG A 300 -11.67 -9.81 -24.10
N ASN A 301 -11.59 -10.99 -23.50
CA ASN A 301 -10.40 -11.87 -23.52
C ASN A 301 -9.11 -11.16 -23.10
N GLY A 302 -9.19 -10.30 -22.07
CA GLY A 302 -8.06 -9.50 -21.58
C GLY A 302 -7.82 -8.20 -22.38
N GLY A 303 -8.59 -7.93 -23.42
CA GLY A 303 -8.36 -6.78 -24.31
C GLY A 303 -8.44 -5.43 -23.60
N GLU A 304 -9.38 -5.26 -22.65
CA GLU A 304 -9.48 -4.02 -21.86
C GLU A 304 -8.24 -3.79 -20.98
N TRP A 305 -7.68 -4.85 -20.39
CA TRP A 305 -6.44 -4.75 -19.62
C TRP A 305 -5.23 -4.41 -20.50
N LEU A 306 -5.17 -4.98 -21.72
CA LEU A 306 -4.13 -4.65 -22.68
C LEU A 306 -4.23 -3.21 -23.13
N ASP A 307 -5.45 -2.71 -23.38
CA ASP A 307 -5.69 -1.29 -23.66
C ASP A 307 -5.22 -0.41 -22.49
N GLY A 308 -5.57 -0.79 -21.26
CA GLY A 308 -5.12 -0.12 -20.03
C GLY A 308 -3.60 -0.08 -19.89
N LEU A 309 -2.92 -1.19 -20.19
CA LEU A 309 -1.45 -1.27 -20.21
C LEU A 309 -0.84 -0.45 -21.34
N ALA A 310 -1.44 -0.49 -22.54
CA ALA A 310 -1.00 0.31 -23.68
C ALA A 310 -1.07 1.81 -23.38
N GLY A 311 -2.02 2.24 -22.53
CA GLY A 311 -2.10 3.63 -22.05
C GLY A 311 -0.89 4.12 -21.26
N VAL A 312 0.00 3.22 -20.81
CA VAL A 312 1.29 3.60 -20.23
C VAL A 312 2.27 4.10 -21.30
N LEU A 313 2.07 3.71 -22.55
CA LEU A 313 2.94 4.10 -23.67
C LEU A 313 2.55 5.48 -24.20
N PRO A 314 3.51 6.34 -24.54
CA PRO A 314 3.25 7.66 -25.11
C PRO A 314 2.38 7.55 -26.39
N GLY A 315 1.37 8.41 -26.50
CA GLY A 315 0.48 8.46 -27.67
C GLY A 315 -0.72 7.51 -27.64
N ASN A 316 -0.81 6.59 -26.67
CA ASN A 316 -1.96 5.71 -26.49
C ASN A 316 -2.93 6.28 -25.44
N ARG A 317 -4.24 6.19 -25.73
CA ARG A 317 -5.29 6.69 -24.82
C ARG A 317 -5.58 5.78 -23.62
N GLY A 318 -5.18 4.51 -23.71
CA GLY A 318 -5.53 3.51 -22.70
C GLY A 318 -6.99 3.04 -22.80
N SER A 319 -7.46 2.34 -21.76
CA SER A 319 -8.85 1.90 -21.67
C SER A 319 -9.81 3.10 -21.52
N THR A 320 -10.88 3.11 -22.28
CA THR A 320 -11.94 4.13 -22.25
C THR A 320 -13.10 3.76 -21.33
N LEU A 321 -13.17 2.51 -20.88
CA LEU A 321 -14.30 1.96 -20.11
C LEU A 321 -14.72 2.86 -18.93
N SER A 322 -13.78 3.28 -18.11
CA SER A 322 -14.08 4.12 -16.93
C SER A 322 -14.68 5.49 -17.30
N ALA A 323 -14.30 6.06 -18.45
CA ALA A 323 -14.83 7.32 -18.95
C ALA A 323 -16.23 7.13 -19.54
N GLU A 324 -16.45 6.05 -20.29
CA GLU A 324 -17.74 5.69 -20.89
C GLU A 324 -18.80 5.42 -19.80
N VAL A 325 -18.44 4.65 -18.78
CA VAL A 325 -19.31 4.39 -17.62
C VAL A 325 -19.67 5.69 -16.90
N PHE A 326 -18.70 6.57 -16.70
CA PHE A 326 -18.95 7.88 -16.08
C PHE A 326 -19.90 8.72 -16.93
N TYR A 327 -19.70 8.73 -18.24
CA TYR A 327 -20.59 9.43 -19.17
C TYR A 327 -22.01 8.89 -19.11
N THR A 328 -22.18 7.58 -19.08
CA THR A 328 -23.50 6.94 -18.97
C THR A 328 -24.20 7.29 -17.66
N MET A 329 -23.45 7.39 -16.54
CA MET A 329 -24.02 7.73 -15.23
C MET A 329 -24.41 9.20 -15.09
N TYR A 330 -23.61 10.10 -15.65
CA TYR A 330 -23.70 11.54 -15.31
C TYR A 330 -23.90 12.45 -16.53
N GLY A 331 -23.91 11.93 -17.75
CA GLY A 331 -23.96 12.73 -18.99
C GLY A 331 -22.78 13.66 -19.19
N SER A 332 -21.65 13.39 -18.53
CA SER A 332 -20.49 14.28 -18.47
C SER A 332 -19.20 13.52 -18.76
N THR A 333 -18.25 14.17 -19.42
CA THR A 333 -16.90 13.64 -19.68
C THR A 333 -15.87 14.08 -18.61
N ARG A 334 -16.33 14.72 -17.52
CA ARG A 334 -15.47 15.35 -16.50
C ARG A 334 -14.99 14.41 -15.40
N GLY A 335 -15.12 13.10 -15.57
CA GLY A 335 -14.73 12.13 -14.57
C GLY A 335 -14.53 10.73 -15.10
N THR A 336 -14.27 9.81 -14.19
CA THR A 336 -14.10 8.38 -14.46
C THR A 336 -14.81 7.56 -13.38
N SER A 337 -15.47 6.47 -13.78
CA SER A 337 -16.11 5.48 -12.92
C SER A 337 -15.51 4.11 -13.20
N PRO A 338 -14.41 3.74 -12.52
CA PRO A 338 -13.74 2.48 -12.77
C PRO A 338 -14.63 1.29 -12.34
N PRO A 339 -14.55 0.14 -13.03
CA PRO A 339 -15.18 -1.09 -12.59
C PRO A 339 -14.61 -1.53 -11.23
N SER A 340 -15.34 -2.39 -10.49
CA SER A 340 -14.71 -3.11 -9.39
C SER A 340 -13.70 -4.11 -9.91
N LEU A 341 -12.77 -4.55 -9.05
CA LEU A 341 -11.81 -5.61 -9.41
C LEU A 341 -12.50 -6.85 -10.01
N TRP A 342 -13.53 -7.36 -9.33
CA TRP A 342 -14.22 -8.57 -9.75
C TRP A 342 -15.07 -8.35 -11.01
N GLY A 343 -15.67 -7.18 -11.16
CA GLY A 343 -16.40 -6.81 -12.39
C GLY A 343 -15.45 -6.70 -13.60
N SER A 344 -14.27 -6.08 -13.42
CA SER A 344 -13.26 -6.02 -14.47
C SER A 344 -12.75 -7.41 -14.86
N ILE A 345 -12.51 -8.28 -13.89
CA ILE A 345 -12.08 -9.66 -14.19
C ILE A 345 -13.16 -10.41 -14.97
N HIS A 346 -14.42 -10.34 -14.53
CA HIS A 346 -15.53 -10.97 -15.24
C HIS A 346 -15.68 -10.46 -16.69
N TYR A 347 -15.61 -9.14 -16.89
CA TYR A 347 -15.69 -8.54 -18.22
C TYR A 347 -14.57 -9.00 -19.18
N ASN A 348 -13.38 -9.24 -18.64
CA ASN A 348 -12.24 -9.65 -19.45
C ASN A 348 -12.11 -11.16 -19.67
N VAL A 349 -12.50 -12.00 -18.71
CA VAL A 349 -12.21 -13.44 -18.76
C VAL A 349 -13.38 -14.34 -18.34
N ASP A 350 -14.58 -13.76 -18.25
CA ASP A 350 -15.81 -14.43 -17.84
C ASP A 350 -15.75 -15.05 -16.43
N THR A 351 -16.82 -15.75 -16.05
CA THR A 351 -16.99 -16.39 -14.73
C THR A 351 -15.91 -17.43 -14.45
N MET A 352 -15.56 -18.26 -15.45
CA MET A 352 -14.51 -19.29 -15.27
C MET A 352 -13.14 -18.68 -15.04
N GLY A 353 -12.80 -17.63 -15.79
CA GLY A 353 -11.55 -16.89 -15.59
C GLY A 353 -11.53 -16.18 -14.25
N LEU A 354 -12.65 -15.64 -13.79
CA LEU A 354 -12.77 -15.01 -12.47
C LEU A 354 -12.50 -16.02 -11.34
N ILE A 355 -13.07 -17.23 -11.40
CA ILE A 355 -12.82 -18.30 -10.41
C ILE A 355 -11.30 -18.58 -10.31
N LEU A 356 -10.65 -18.75 -11.47
CA LEU A 356 -9.22 -19.05 -11.51
C LEU A 356 -8.37 -17.89 -10.98
N ILE A 357 -8.68 -16.67 -11.37
CA ILE A 357 -7.93 -15.48 -10.93
C ILE A 357 -8.16 -15.20 -9.45
N ALA A 358 -9.38 -15.36 -8.93
CA ALA A 358 -9.66 -15.22 -7.51
C ALA A 358 -8.84 -16.20 -6.66
N ALA A 359 -8.82 -17.47 -7.06
CA ALA A 359 -8.00 -18.48 -6.39
C ALA A 359 -6.50 -18.16 -6.49
N LEU A 360 -6.02 -17.79 -7.67
CA LEU A 360 -4.62 -17.42 -7.90
C LEU A 360 -4.19 -16.22 -7.06
N LEU A 361 -5.03 -15.18 -6.97
CA LEU A 361 -4.76 -14.01 -6.11
C LEU A 361 -4.66 -14.43 -4.63
N GLY A 362 -5.56 -15.32 -4.16
CA GLY A 362 -5.50 -15.86 -2.81
C GLY A 362 -4.19 -16.61 -2.52
N VAL A 363 -3.73 -17.44 -3.46
CA VAL A 363 -2.43 -18.10 -3.37
C VAL A 363 -1.28 -17.09 -3.37
N LEU A 364 -1.25 -16.20 -4.34
CA LEU A 364 -0.12 -15.26 -4.52
C LEU A 364 0.02 -14.29 -3.35
N LEU A 365 -1.09 -13.66 -2.90
CA LEU A 365 -1.02 -12.71 -1.79
C LEU A 365 -0.68 -13.40 -0.47
N GLN A 366 -1.15 -14.62 -0.26
CA GLN A 366 -0.77 -15.40 0.92
C GLN A 366 0.70 -15.84 0.89
N LEU A 367 1.23 -16.28 -0.25
CA LEU A 367 2.67 -16.59 -0.39
C LEU A 367 3.53 -15.34 -0.19
N LEU A 368 3.12 -14.21 -0.78
CA LEU A 368 3.78 -12.92 -0.58
C LEU A 368 3.80 -12.54 0.90
N THR A 369 2.65 -12.64 1.58
CA THR A 369 2.51 -12.38 3.02
C THR A 369 3.44 -13.27 3.83
N GLN A 370 3.45 -14.58 3.56
CA GLN A 370 4.28 -15.51 4.32
C GLN A 370 5.76 -15.28 4.09
N ARG A 371 6.19 -15.11 2.84
CA ARG A 371 7.60 -14.90 2.49
C ARG A 371 8.15 -13.63 3.13
N THR A 372 7.42 -12.54 3.01
CA THR A 372 7.89 -11.23 3.45
C THR A 372 7.74 -11.03 4.95
N MET A 373 6.61 -11.48 5.53
CA MET A 373 6.40 -11.37 6.97
C MET A 373 7.30 -12.30 7.79
N ARG A 374 7.98 -13.27 7.17
CA ARG A 374 8.95 -14.16 7.83
C ARG A 374 10.40 -13.74 7.70
N ALA A 375 10.69 -12.73 6.92
CA ALA A 375 12.06 -12.26 6.77
C ALA A 375 12.63 -11.81 8.13
N ALA A 376 13.86 -12.24 8.41
CA ALA A 376 14.51 -11.97 9.69
C ALA A 376 15.06 -10.53 9.80
N SER A 377 15.30 -9.90 8.67
CA SER A 377 15.84 -8.53 8.62
C SER A 377 15.45 -7.84 7.33
N TYR A 378 15.20 -6.56 7.44
CA TYR A 378 15.04 -5.62 6.32
C TYR A 378 15.96 -4.42 6.50
N ASN A 379 16.30 -3.73 5.42
CA ASN A 379 16.72 -2.35 5.54
C ASN A 379 15.54 -1.40 5.33
N SER A 380 15.71 -0.11 5.70
CA SER A 380 14.62 0.87 5.63
C SER A 380 14.12 1.13 4.21
N LEU A 381 14.97 1.02 3.17
CA LEU A 381 14.58 1.17 1.77
C LEU A 381 13.81 -0.05 1.25
N GLU A 382 14.27 -1.25 1.57
CA GLU A 382 13.56 -2.50 1.28
C GLU A 382 12.18 -2.52 1.95
N LEU A 383 12.12 -2.03 3.19
CA LEU A 383 10.90 -2.02 3.98
C LEU A 383 9.86 -1.04 3.43
N VAL A 384 10.26 0.15 2.97
CA VAL A 384 9.30 1.10 2.37
C VAL A 384 8.76 0.58 1.04
N GLY A 385 9.62 -0.04 0.21
CA GLY A 385 9.18 -0.67 -1.03
C GLY A 385 8.17 -1.77 -0.76
N PHE A 386 8.44 -2.68 0.17
CA PHE A 386 7.50 -3.73 0.57
C PHE A 386 6.21 -3.17 1.18
N SER A 387 6.29 -2.12 2.00
CA SER A 387 5.11 -1.48 2.58
C SER A 387 4.20 -0.90 1.50
N GLY A 388 4.76 -0.27 0.46
CA GLY A 388 4.00 0.23 -0.68
C GLY A 388 3.38 -0.90 -1.50
N VAL A 389 4.10 -1.98 -1.79
CA VAL A 389 3.53 -3.18 -2.44
C VAL A 389 2.35 -3.73 -1.63
N THR A 390 2.50 -3.80 -0.29
CA THR A 390 1.41 -4.24 0.61
C THR A 390 0.18 -3.35 0.48
N VAL A 391 0.37 -2.04 0.44
CA VAL A 391 -0.75 -1.09 0.34
C VAL A 391 -1.40 -1.15 -1.03
N VAL A 392 -0.62 -1.11 -2.11
CA VAL A 392 -1.17 -1.14 -3.48
C VAL A 392 -1.98 -2.41 -3.73
N LEU A 393 -1.44 -3.57 -3.37
CA LEU A 393 -2.15 -4.84 -3.55
C LEU A 393 -3.26 -5.04 -2.52
N GLY A 394 -3.04 -4.62 -1.27
CA GLY A 394 -4.02 -4.78 -0.19
C GLY A 394 -5.24 -3.87 -0.33
N THR A 395 -5.11 -2.70 -0.96
CA THR A 395 -6.23 -1.77 -1.18
C THR A 395 -6.81 -1.84 -2.59
N TRP A 396 -6.43 -2.85 -3.37
CA TRP A 396 -6.90 -3.01 -4.74
C TRP A 396 -8.36 -3.45 -4.76
N MET A 397 -9.26 -2.50 -4.93
CA MET A 397 -10.71 -2.68 -4.94
C MET A 397 -11.34 -2.37 -6.30
N ALA A 398 -10.75 -1.47 -7.06
CA ALA A 398 -11.31 -0.95 -8.31
C ALA A 398 -10.28 -1.02 -9.43
N GLY A 399 -10.77 -1.11 -10.67
CA GLY A 399 -9.97 -1.27 -11.88
C GLY A 399 -9.50 -2.71 -12.11
N GLY A 400 -8.96 -2.95 -13.30
CA GLY A 400 -8.45 -4.26 -13.72
C GLY A 400 -7.03 -4.56 -13.21
N LEU A 401 -6.39 -5.55 -13.82
CA LEU A 401 -5.03 -5.99 -13.47
C LEU A 401 -3.95 -4.94 -13.77
N GLU A 402 -4.24 -3.97 -14.65
CA GLU A 402 -3.37 -2.82 -14.98
C GLU A 402 -3.32 -1.78 -13.86
N THR A 403 -4.36 -1.68 -13.03
CA THR A 403 -4.51 -0.62 -12.03
C THR A 403 -3.37 -0.58 -11.00
N PRO A 404 -2.94 -1.70 -10.38
CA PRO A 404 -1.79 -1.68 -9.47
C PRO A 404 -0.52 -1.12 -10.11
N LEU A 405 -0.29 -1.39 -11.41
CA LEU A 405 0.88 -0.87 -12.13
C LEU A 405 0.82 0.64 -12.25
N ASN A 406 -0.34 1.19 -12.60
CA ASN A 406 -0.58 2.63 -12.72
C ASN A 406 -0.46 3.35 -11.37
N VAL A 407 -0.89 2.72 -10.28
CA VAL A 407 -0.89 3.31 -8.92
C VAL A 407 0.50 3.30 -8.29
N GLY A 408 1.47 2.54 -8.84
CA GLY A 408 2.84 2.61 -8.34
C GLY A 408 3.49 1.29 -7.94
N LEU A 409 2.87 0.15 -8.26
CA LEU A 409 3.41 -1.17 -7.92
C LEU A 409 4.83 -1.34 -8.45
N VAL A 410 5.10 -0.91 -9.70
CA VAL A 410 6.41 -1.04 -10.33
C VAL A 410 7.48 -0.27 -9.57
N ALA A 411 7.20 0.98 -9.18
CA ALA A 411 8.14 1.80 -8.42
C ALA A 411 8.41 1.22 -7.03
N TYR A 412 7.37 0.74 -6.33
CA TYR A 412 7.54 0.08 -5.04
C TYR A 412 8.32 -1.23 -5.12
N LEU A 413 8.08 -2.04 -6.17
CA LEU A 413 8.88 -3.25 -6.45
C LEU A 413 10.35 -2.88 -6.75
N GLY A 414 10.58 -1.79 -7.49
CA GLY A 414 11.90 -1.25 -7.74
C GLY A 414 12.63 -0.85 -6.46
N LEU A 415 11.96 -0.12 -5.56
CA LEU A 415 12.49 0.27 -4.25
C LEU A 415 12.78 -0.96 -3.37
N TRP A 416 11.88 -1.93 -3.35
CA TRP A 416 12.07 -3.19 -2.62
C TRP A 416 13.29 -3.95 -3.14
N TYR A 417 13.40 -4.12 -4.46
CA TYR A 417 14.53 -4.80 -5.09
C TYR A 417 15.86 -4.06 -4.85
N TRP A 418 15.88 -2.74 -5.01
CA TRP A 418 17.05 -1.93 -4.71
C TRP A 418 17.50 -2.07 -3.27
N GLY A 419 16.55 -1.99 -2.33
CA GLY A 419 16.81 -2.21 -0.91
C GLY A 419 17.39 -3.61 -0.63
N SER A 420 16.82 -4.66 -1.22
CA SER A 420 17.30 -6.04 -1.00
C SER A 420 18.73 -6.26 -1.46
N ARG A 421 19.16 -5.63 -2.55
CA ARG A 421 20.55 -5.69 -3.05
C ARG A 421 21.53 -5.00 -2.11
N THR A 422 21.19 -3.82 -1.60
CA THR A 422 22.04 -3.10 -0.65
C THR A 422 22.20 -3.86 0.68
N SER A 423 21.18 -4.60 1.10
CA SER A 423 21.20 -5.48 2.27
C SER A 423 22.15 -6.67 2.12
N SER A 424 22.22 -7.26 0.93
CA SER A 424 23.06 -8.43 0.65
C SER A 424 24.57 -8.10 0.76
N GLY A 425 24.98 -6.94 0.28
CA GLY A 425 26.37 -6.46 0.37
C GLY A 425 26.83 -6.29 1.84
N GLN A 426 25.98 -5.75 2.71
CA GLN A 426 26.30 -5.58 4.13
C GLN A 426 26.38 -6.93 4.88
N ARG A 427 25.58 -7.92 4.51
CA ARG A 427 25.63 -9.27 5.11
C ARG A 427 26.94 -9.99 4.79
N HIS A 428 27.47 -9.86 3.59
CA HIS A 428 28.76 -10.44 3.19
C HIS A 428 29.95 -9.80 3.93
N LEU A 429 29.93 -8.48 4.12
CA LEU A 429 30.98 -7.77 4.85
C LEU A 429 30.98 -8.13 6.33
N SER A 430 29.81 -8.25 6.96
CA SER A 430 29.71 -8.62 8.39
C SER A 430 30.16 -10.08 8.64
N ARG A 431 29.87 -11.01 7.71
CA ARG A 431 30.36 -12.39 7.79
C ARG A 431 31.88 -12.49 7.63
N ARG A 432 32.49 -11.68 6.75
CA ARG A 432 33.95 -11.62 6.60
C ARG A 432 34.62 -11.06 7.85
N SER A 433 34.07 -10.02 8.47
CA SER A 433 34.62 -9.43 9.68
C SER A 433 34.56 -10.42 10.87
N THR A 434 33.45 -11.16 11.03
CA THR A 434 33.33 -12.20 12.08
C THR A 434 34.22 -13.41 11.82
N ALA A 435 34.53 -13.73 10.57
CA ALA A 435 35.48 -14.79 10.23
C ALA A 435 36.92 -14.39 10.50
N LEU A 436 37.26 -13.13 10.33
CA LEU A 436 38.60 -12.57 10.64
C LEU A 436 38.85 -12.46 12.15
N THR A 437 37.81 -12.18 12.95
CA THR A 437 37.91 -12.12 14.41
C THR A 437 37.92 -13.51 15.08
N ARG A 438 37.55 -14.56 14.33
CA ARG A 438 37.60 -15.97 14.81
C ARG A 438 38.90 -16.68 14.40
N ARG A 439 39.95 -16.00 13.93
CA ARG A 439 41.24 -16.63 13.88
C ARG A 439 41.61 -16.98 15.34
N PRO A 440 41.80 -18.28 15.67
CA PRO A 440 42.27 -18.65 16.99
C PRO A 440 43.60 -17.92 17.19
N LEU A 441 43.69 -17.15 18.27
CA LEU A 441 44.97 -16.63 18.71
C LEU A 441 45.93 -17.81 18.74
N PRO A 442 47.14 -17.70 18.16
CA PRO A 442 48.15 -18.75 18.27
C PRO A 442 48.27 -19.03 19.77
N ARG A 443 48.03 -20.29 20.16
CA ARG A 443 48.27 -20.73 21.52
C ARG A 443 49.71 -20.33 21.92
N PRO A 444 49.93 -19.59 22.99
CA PRO A 444 51.28 -19.32 23.44
C PRO A 444 51.91 -20.67 23.79
N ALA A 445 53.00 -21.02 23.10
CA ALA A 445 53.84 -22.18 23.41
C ALA A 445 54.61 -21.86 24.70
N PHE A 446 53.92 -21.97 25.85
CA PHE A 446 54.55 -22.03 27.15
C PHE A 446 53.79 -23.09 27.95
N ALA A 447 54.19 -24.33 27.74
CA ALA A 447 53.90 -25.41 28.69
C ALA A 447 55.21 -25.64 29.48
N GLY A 448 55.14 -25.43 30.72
CA GLY A 448 56.17 -25.89 31.63
C GLY A 448 56.25 -25.09 32.92
N MET A 449 55.95 -25.78 34.01
CA MET A 449 56.19 -25.40 35.41
C MET A 449 55.28 -24.31 36.02
N VAL A 450 54.38 -24.72 36.87
CA VAL A 450 54.51 -24.69 38.31
C VAL A 450 53.29 -25.39 38.94
N THR A 451 53.59 -26.36 39.77
CA THR A 451 52.72 -27.11 40.68
C THR A 451 52.12 -26.23 41.76
N GLY A 452 50.88 -26.53 42.11
CA GLY A 452 50.37 -26.45 43.48
C GLY A 452 49.84 -25.11 43.97
N LEU A 453 48.51 -25.02 44.04
CA LEU A 453 47.83 -24.49 45.21
C LEU A 453 46.31 -24.72 45.07
N ALA A 454 45.81 -25.45 46.02
CA ALA A 454 44.39 -25.72 46.21
C ALA A 454 43.62 -24.42 46.50
N TYR A 455 42.49 -24.24 45.87
CA TYR A 455 41.49 -23.24 46.28
C TYR A 455 40.09 -23.83 46.33
N ALA A 456 39.44 -23.66 47.46
CA ALA A 456 38.16 -24.17 47.86
C ALA A 456 36.99 -23.53 47.06
N PRO A 457 35.82 -24.19 46.91
CA PRO A 457 34.68 -23.66 46.24
C PRO A 457 33.91 -22.64 47.06
N ARG A 458 33.68 -21.44 46.54
CA ARG A 458 32.78 -20.45 47.12
C ARG A 458 31.34 -20.71 46.69
N HIS A 459 30.48 -20.89 47.68
CA HIS A 459 29.01 -20.89 47.58
C HIS A 459 28.48 -19.67 46.82
N SER A 460 27.68 -19.90 45.80
CA SER A 460 26.83 -18.88 45.18
C SER A 460 25.43 -18.93 45.79
N SER A 461 25.08 -17.91 46.54
CA SER A 461 23.76 -17.64 47.09
C SER A 461 22.74 -17.38 45.97
N ARG A 462 21.68 -18.18 45.94
CA ARG A 462 20.48 -17.96 45.16
C ARG A 462 19.70 -16.78 45.75
N LEU A 463 19.50 -15.72 44.96
CA LEU A 463 18.48 -14.72 45.21
C LEU A 463 17.17 -15.18 44.60
N ARG A 464 16.18 -15.47 45.45
CA ARG A 464 14.77 -15.69 45.11
C ARG A 464 14.14 -14.33 44.76
N TYR A 465 13.58 -14.17 43.58
CA TYR A 465 12.65 -13.09 43.31
C TYR A 465 11.22 -13.55 43.58
N GLY A 466 10.59 -12.83 44.48
CA GLY A 466 9.23 -13.03 44.93
C GLY A 466 8.21 -12.68 43.85
N THR A 467 7.18 -13.51 43.79
CA THR A 467 5.93 -13.33 43.07
C THR A 467 5.09 -12.19 43.66
N TRP A 468 4.72 -11.22 42.86
CA TRP A 468 3.57 -10.35 43.14
C TRP A 468 2.43 -10.64 42.16
N ARG A 469 1.33 -11.08 42.68
CA ARG A 469 -0.04 -10.93 42.17
C ARG A 469 -0.73 -9.92 43.10
N PRO A 470 -1.72 -9.18 42.70
CA PRO A 470 -2.94 -9.63 41.97
C PRO A 470 -3.08 -9.14 40.52
#